data_122a98e26f9629a764244847e75eaf35
#
_entry.id   122a98e26f9629a764244847e75eaf35
#
_cell.length_a   1.000
_cell.length_b   1.000
_cell.length_c   1.000
_cell.angle_alpha   90.00
_cell.angle_beta   90.00
_cell.angle_gamma   90.00
#
_symmetry.space_group_name_H-M   'P 1'
#
loop_
_entity.id
_entity.type
_entity.pdbx_description
1 polymer ?
#
loop_
_entity_poly.entity_id
_entity_poly.type
_entity_poly.pdbx_seq_one_letter_code
_entity_poly.pdbx_strand_id
1 'polypeptide(L)'
;MTASTTKQRLIPGGKIYFDPFDSNGNPTGERYLGLTPGFTVTIASEKITSYGAESGLRELDDETLITITRTGKLTCRQISVENLGLFLGAAASVQTQTSGAVTGENKSVLLDRYYQLGASTSNPSGVREVTSPTVVGKTASNWAANTAYAVGDRVKKTSSPTHIHVCTVAGTSANPTEPTWPSTIDATVVDGTVTWRTETLITLVEDTDYSVDLDLARVYVLPGARLSAYGGQWTFGYTKAAVTRDIVETGSLVTSSGALRFVAYPGKGTPRDLYGSNVTLSPSGDLILKADDPTYAELSFDLSFGVGNNQEPALIIDGRAA
;
A
#
# COMPACT_ATOMS: atom_id res chain seq x y z
N MET A 1 35.69 -16.47 -49.93
CA MET A 1 35.21 -16.09 -48.60
C MET A 1 36.18 -16.59 -47.58
N THR A 2 37.02 -15.72 -47.02
CA THR A 2 37.93 -16.07 -45.90
C THR A 2 37.06 -16.24 -44.66
N ALA A 3 37.00 -17.44 -44.10
CA ALA A 3 36.35 -17.69 -42.85
C ALA A 3 36.99 -16.82 -41.75
N SER A 4 36.19 -15.95 -41.15
CA SER A 4 36.66 -15.15 -40.01
C SER A 4 37.01 -16.09 -38.86
N THR A 5 38.31 -16.24 -38.58
CA THR A 5 38.81 -17.08 -37.47
C THR A 5 38.69 -16.40 -36.11
N THR A 6 38.07 -15.21 -36.03
CA THR A 6 37.90 -14.46 -34.79
C THR A 6 36.74 -15.06 -34.02
N LYS A 7 37.01 -15.73 -32.91
CA LYS A 7 36.00 -16.25 -31.99
C LYS A 7 35.20 -15.09 -31.38
N GLN A 8 34.01 -14.82 -31.86
CA GLN A 8 33.13 -13.83 -31.30
C GLN A 8 32.43 -14.40 -30.05
N ARG A 9 32.98 -14.14 -28.88
CA ARG A 9 32.41 -14.49 -27.58
C ARG A 9 31.91 -13.24 -26.90
N LEU A 10 30.73 -13.32 -26.27
CA LEU A 10 30.12 -12.23 -25.54
C LEU A 10 30.04 -12.58 -24.06
N ILE A 11 30.50 -11.66 -23.21
CA ILE A 11 30.21 -11.65 -21.77
C ILE A 11 29.12 -10.58 -21.59
N PRO A 12 27.85 -10.98 -21.37
CA PRO A 12 26.74 -10.02 -21.36
C PRO A 12 26.82 -9.08 -20.16
N GLY A 13 26.39 -7.85 -20.36
CA GLY A 13 26.25 -6.82 -19.35
C GLY A 13 25.62 -5.58 -19.98
N GLY A 14 24.88 -4.83 -19.21
CA GLY A 14 24.19 -3.64 -19.74
C GLY A 14 23.22 -3.01 -18.77
N LYS A 15 22.50 -2.02 -19.26
CA LYS A 15 21.45 -1.30 -18.52
C LYS A 15 20.13 -1.43 -19.27
N ILE A 16 19.05 -1.49 -18.50
CA ILE A 16 17.69 -1.60 -19.04
C ILE A 16 16.93 -0.32 -18.75
N TYR A 17 16.31 0.20 -19.79
CA TYR A 17 15.44 1.37 -19.75
C TYR A 17 14.06 0.94 -20.21
N PHE A 18 13.04 1.48 -19.56
CA PHE A 18 11.65 1.27 -19.93
C PHE A 18 10.96 2.60 -20.12
N ASP A 19 10.24 2.72 -21.21
CA ASP A 19 9.45 3.88 -21.58
C ASP A 19 7.97 3.50 -21.52
N PRO A 20 7.30 3.72 -20.40
CA PRO A 20 5.89 3.37 -20.29
C PRO A 20 5.05 4.20 -21.25
N PHE A 21 4.02 3.59 -21.83
CA PHE A 21 3.05 4.30 -22.64
C PHE A 21 1.98 4.95 -21.77
N ASP A 22 1.52 6.13 -22.17
CA ASP A 22 0.36 6.79 -21.59
C ASP A 22 -0.94 6.05 -21.97
N SER A 23 -2.08 6.56 -21.47
CA SER A 23 -3.40 5.99 -21.78
C SER A 23 -3.78 6.04 -23.25
N ASN A 24 -3.08 6.82 -24.06
CA ASN A 24 -3.27 6.95 -25.51
C ASN A 24 -2.27 6.10 -26.29
N GLY A 25 -1.38 5.38 -25.62
CA GLY A 25 -0.33 4.56 -26.23
C GLY A 25 0.89 5.34 -26.71
N ASN A 26 1.09 6.58 -26.23
CA ASN A 26 2.27 7.37 -26.57
C ASN A 26 3.40 7.16 -25.57
N PRO A 27 4.67 7.18 -26.01
CA PRO A 27 5.83 7.13 -25.14
C PRO A 27 5.85 8.31 -24.17
N THR A 28 6.25 8.05 -22.91
CA THR A 28 6.38 9.08 -21.87
C THR A 28 7.82 9.46 -21.57
N GLY A 29 8.77 8.70 -22.08
CA GLY A 29 10.21 8.87 -21.90
C GLY A 29 10.87 7.68 -21.20
N GLU A 30 12.05 7.32 -21.70
CA GLU A 30 12.81 6.19 -21.17
C GLU A 30 13.33 6.48 -19.76
N ARG A 31 12.99 5.63 -18.79
CA ARG A 31 13.58 5.65 -17.46
C ARG A 31 14.44 4.41 -17.19
N TYR A 32 15.52 4.60 -16.46
CA TYR A 32 16.39 3.51 -16.04
C TYR A 32 15.70 2.68 -14.94
N LEU A 33 15.64 1.35 -15.10
CA LEU A 33 15.01 0.45 -14.13
C LEU A 33 15.90 0.14 -12.92
N GLY A 34 17.13 0.60 -12.90
CA GLY A 34 18.08 0.34 -11.84
C GLY A 34 18.87 -0.96 -12.03
N LEU A 35 19.33 -1.55 -10.94
CA LEU A 35 20.10 -2.78 -10.98
C LEU A 35 19.22 -3.95 -11.43
N THR A 36 19.54 -4.49 -12.61
CA THR A 36 18.84 -5.62 -13.24
C THR A 36 19.81 -6.79 -13.43
N PRO A 37 19.88 -7.73 -12.48
CA PRO A 37 20.83 -8.85 -12.54
C PRO A 37 20.50 -9.88 -13.60
N GLY A 38 19.24 -9.94 -14.06
CA GLY A 38 18.79 -10.90 -15.07
C GLY A 38 17.92 -10.27 -16.15
N PHE A 39 18.30 -10.50 -17.40
CA PHE A 39 17.48 -10.19 -18.58
C PHE A 39 17.67 -11.26 -19.62
N THR A 40 16.57 -11.89 -20.07
CA THR A 40 16.60 -12.95 -21.08
C THR A 40 15.50 -12.70 -22.10
N VAL A 41 15.74 -13.11 -23.32
CA VAL A 41 14.73 -13.12 -24.41
C VAL A 41 14.64 -14.53 -24.96
N THR A 42 13.42 -15.01 -25.16
CA THR A 42 13.10 -16.32 -25.71
C THR A 42 12.23 -16.15 -26.95
N ILE A 43 12.57 -16.85 -28.00
CA ILE A 43 11.76 -16.89 -29.22
C ILE A 43 11.26 -18.32 -29.39
N ALA A 44 9.96 -18.50 -29.47
CA ALA A 44 9.31 -19.76 -29.73
C ALA A 44 8.53 -19.70 -31.04
N SER A 45 8.44 -20.82 -31.75
CA SER A 45 7.68 -20.93 -32.98
C SER A 45 6.75 -22.13 -32.92
N GLU A 46 5.56 -21.96 -33.43
CA GLU A 46 4.58 -23.01 -33.60
C GLU A 46 4.41 -23.33 -35.06
N LYS A 47 4.36 -24.60 -35.37
CA LYS A 47 4.29 -25.12 -36.73
C LYS A 47 3.14 -26.11 -36.86
N ILE A 48 2.50 -26.13 -38.01
CA ILE A 48 1.60 -27.19 -38.44
C ILE A 48 2.39 -28.13 -39.33
N THR A 49 2.28 -29.44 -39.06
CA THR A 49 2.91 -30.50 -39.82
C THR A 49 1.84 -31.38 -40.48
N SER A 50 1.99 -31.61 -41.75
CA SER A 50 1.18 -32.56 -42.54
C SER A 50 2.00 -33.82 -42.79
N TYR A 51 1.37 -34.97 -42.70
CA TYR A 51 2.00 -36.25 -42.96
C TYR A 51 1.25 -36.98 -44.08
N GLY A 52 1.98 -37.37 -45.11
CA GLY A 52 1.51 -38.29 -46.11
C GLY A 52 1.48 -39.73 -45.61
N ALA A 53 0.48 -40.53 -46.01
CA ALA A 53 0.33 -41.93 -45.60
C ALA A 53 0.16 -42.87 -46.79
N GLU A 54 0.60 -42.46 -47.99
CA GLU A 54 0.38 -43.20 -49.24
C GLU A 54 1.25 -44.47 -49.33
N SER A 55 2.36 -44.55 -48.63
CA SER A 55 3.33 -45.68 -48.63
C SER A 55 3.19 -46.64 -47.47
N GLY A 56 2.17 -46.48 -46.61
CA GLY A 56 2.03 -47.27 -45.37
C GLY A 56 2.94 -46.83 -44.19
N LEU A 57 3.87 -45.93 -44.44
CA LEU A 57 4.65 -45.18 -43.46
C LEU A 57 4.17 -43.74 -43.46
N ARG A 58 4.10 -43.13 -42.27
CA ARG A 58 3.80 -41.70 -42.17
C ARG A 58 5.08 -40.89 -42.35
N GLU A 59 5.18 -40.24 -43.49
CA GLU A 59 6.30 -39.35 -43.80
C GLU A 59 5.85 -37.90 -43.72
N LEU A 60 6.75 -36.99 -43.30
CA LEU A 60 6.48 -35.57 -43.25
C LEU A 60 6.27 -35.06 -44.70
N ASP A 61 5.09 -34.55 -44.98
CA ASP A 61 4.70 -34.02 -46.30
C ASP A 61 4.92 -32.50 -46.37
N ASP A 62 4.43 -31.77 -45.37
CA ASP A 62 4.59 -30.31 -45.28
C ASP A 62 4.74 -29.84 -43.88
N GLU A 63 5.50 -28.76 -43.68
CA GLU A 63 5.67 -28.05 -42.43
C GLU A 63 5.57 -26.54 -42.63
N THR A 64 4.52 -25.94 -42.06
CA THR A 64 4.28 -24.52 -42.19
C THR A 64 4.36 -23.82 -40.80
N LEU A 65 5.18 -22.76 -40.72
CA LEU A 65 5.28 -21.92 -39.54
C LEU A 65 4.03 -21.01 -39.43
N ILE A 66 3.30 -21.10 -38.30
CA ILE A 66 2.06 -20.34 -38.10
C ILE A 66 2.17 -19.25 -37.07
N THR A 67 3.00 -19.43 -36.03
CA THR A 67 3.11 -18.48 -34.94
C THR A 67 4.57 -18.29 -34.51
N ILE A 68 4.97 -17.06 -34.26
CA ILE A 68 6.23 -16.73 -33.61
C ILE A 68 5.89 -15.90 -32.36
N THR A 69 6.20 -16.45 -31.20
CA THR A 69 6.10 -15.72 -29.92
C THR A 69 7.48 -15.27 -29.44
N ARG A 70 7.54 -14.06 -28.92
CA ARG A 70 8.74 -13.47 -28.35
C ARG A 70 8.46 -13.08 -26.92
N THR A 71 9.10 -13.75 -26.01
CA THR A 71 8.94 -13.53 -24.56
C THR A 71 10.29 -13.26 -23.92
N GLY A 72 10.28 -12.87 -22.67
CA GLY A 72 11.51 -12.66 -21.91
C GLY A 72 11.26 -12.69 -20.43
N LYS A 73 12.34 -12.63 -19.67
CA LYS A 73 12.30 -12.46 -18.22
C LYS A 73 13.24 -11.34 -17.82
N LEU A 74 12.79 -10.54 -16.89
CA LEU A 74 13.52 -9.44 -16.31
C LEU A 74 13.46 -9.54 -14.79
N THR A 75 14.62 -9.42 -14.14
CA THR A 75 14.71 -9.30 -12.68
C THR A 75 15.30 -7.95 -12.32
N CYS A 76 14.66 -7.23 -11.41
CA CYS A 76 15.07 -5.90 -10.96
C CYS A 76 15.26 -5.91 -9.44
N ARG A 77 16.42 -5.44 -8.96
CA ARG A 77 16.73 -5.26 -7.53
C ARG A 77 16.47 -3.85 -7.02
N GLN A 78 16.16 -2.92 -7.93
CA GLN A 78 15.79 -1.56 -7.55
C GLN A 78 14.31 -1.51 -7.16
N ILE A 79 14.04 -1.43 -5.86
CA ILE A 79 12.69 -1.33 -5.30
C ILE A 79 12.34 0.17 -5.18
N SER A 80 12.19 0.84 -6.31
CA SER A 80 11.64 2.20 -6.34
C SER A 80 10.11 2.16 -6.36
N VAL A 81 9.49 3.29 -6.05
CA VAL A 81 8.02 3.42 -6.03
C VAL A 81 7.44 3.13 -7.42
N GLU A 82 8.11 3.59 -8.47
CA GLU A 82 7.69 3.37 -9.86
C GLU A 82 7.85 1.89 -10.26
N ASN A 83 8.93 1.23 -9.83
CA ASN A 83 9.12 -0.21 -10.10
C ASN A 83 8.12 -1.06 -9.33
N LEU A 84 7.81 -0.67 -8.08
CA LEU A 84 6.72 -1.27 -7.31
C LEU A 84 5.37 -1.04 -7.99
N GLY A 85 5.14 0.14 -8.53
CA GLY A 85 3.93 0.45 -9.31
C GLY A 85 3.77 -0.49 -10.50
N LEU A 86 4.84 -0.69 -11.28
CA LEU A 86 4.84 -1.65 -12.40
C LEU A 86 4.56 -3.08 -11.94
N PHE A 87 5.19 -3.51 -10.83
CA PHE A 87 5.03 -4.87 -10.30
C PHE A 87 3.63 -5.10 -9.73
N LEU A 88 3.05 -4.13 -9.05
CA LEU A 88 1.73 -4.24 -8.44
C LEU A 88 0.58 -3.90 -9.41
N GLY A 89 0.89 -3.48 -10.63
CA GLY A 89 -0.11 -3.00 -11.59
C GLY A 89 -0.84 -1.77 -11.06
N ALA A 90 -0.12 -0.85 -10.43
CA ALA A 90 -0.65 0.25 -9.65
C ALA A 90 0.02 1.58 -9.99
N ALA A 91 -0.68 2.68 -9.78
CA ALA A 91 -0.09 4.00 -9.89
C ALA A 91 0.78 4.31 -8.66
N ALA A 92 2.00 4.75 -8.90
CA ALA A 92 2.82 5.39 -7.87
C ALA A 92 2.34 6.84 -7.70
N SER A 93 2.11 7.27 -6.49
CA SER A 93 1.67 8.62 -6.17
C SER A 93 2.36 9.15 -4.91
N VAL A 94 2.20 10.43 -4.67
CA VAL A 94 2.74 11.10 -3.49
C VAL A 94 1.58 11.56 -2.62
N GLN A 95 1.54 11.07 -1.39
CA GLN A 95 0.58 11.51 -0.41
C GLN A 95 1.18 12.58 0.49
N THR A 96 0.55 13.75 0.51
CA THR A 96 0.94 14.86 1.37
C THR A 96 -0.01 14.95 2.56
N GLN A 97 0.56 14.86 3.76
CA GLN A 97 -0.12 15.11 5.03
C GLN A 97 0.18 16.55 5.45
N THR A 98 -0.84 17.36 5.67
CA THR A 98 -0.68 18.70 6.25
C THR A 98 -0.59 18.60 7.77
N SER A 99 0.23 19.46 8.38
CA SER A 99 0.26 19.59 9.84
C SER A 99 -1.07 20.09 10.39
N GLY A 100 -1.38 19.71 11.63
CA GLY A 100 -2.57 20.19 12.31
C GLY A 100 -2.96 19.37 13.51
N ALA A 101 -3.68 20.00 14.43
CA ALA A 101 -4.23 19.34 15.59
C ALA A 101 -5.49 18.55 15.23
N VAL A 102 -5.61 17.36 15.77
CA VAL A 102 -6.80 16.52 15.73
C VAL A 102 -7.30 16.36 17.17
N THR A 103 -8.55 16.68 17.38
CA THR A 103 -9.20 16.54 18.68
C THR A 103 -10.44 15.68 18.55
N GLY A 104 -10.61 14.71 19.42
CA GLY A 104 -11.86 13.97 19.48
C GLY A 104 -12.00 12.82 18.49
N GLU A 105 -10.90 12.21 18.02
CA GLU A 105 -11.00 10.97 17.26
C GLU A 105 -11.44 9.82 18.18
N ASN A 106 -12.68 9.33 18.00
CA ASN A 106 -13.26 8.28 18.83
C ASN A 106 -13.04 6.90 18.22
N LYS A 107 -12.64 5.94 19.04
CA LYS A 107 -12.50 4.53 18.67
C LYS A 107 -13.04 3.61 19.75
N SER A 108 -13.67 2.54 19.32
CA SER A 108 -13.93 1.39 20.19
C SER A 108 -12.64 0.58 20.29
N VAL A 109 -12.13 0.42 21.50
CA VAL A 109 -10.85 -0.26 21.73
C VAL A 109 -11.04 -1.57 22.50
N LEU A 110 -10.14 -2.50 22.24
CA LEU A 110 -10.00 -3.77 22.93
C LEU A 110 -8.58 -3.89 23.48
N LEU A 111 -8.39 -4.70 24.51
CA LEU A 111 -7.07 -4.99 25.06
C LEU A 111 -6.16 -5.67 24.02
N ASP A 112 -4.87 -5.46 24.16
CA ASP A 112 -3.83 -6.09 23.34
C ASP A 112 -4.01 -5.84 21.83
N ARG A 113 -4.31 -4.59 21.46
CA ARG A 113 -4.55 -4.17 20.07
C ARG A 113 -3.92 -2.83 19.76
N TYR A 114 -3.45 -2.71 18.51
CA TYR A 114 -3.00 -1.45 17.95
C TYR A 114 -4.12 -0.74 17.20
N TYR A 115 -4.16 0.57 17.35
CA TYR A 115 -5.13 1.44 16.67
C TYR A 115 -4.40 2.52 15.90
N GLN A 116 -4.53 2.50 14.57
CA GLN A 116 -3.96 3.51 13.68
C GLN A 116 -4.75 4.81 13.82
N LEU A 117 -4.04 5.92 14.11
CA LEU A 117 -4.64 7.25 14.17
C LEU A 117 -4.90 7.82 12.77
N GLY A 118 -5.97 8.61 12.63
CA GLY A 118 -6.34 9.26 11.38
C GLY A 118 -6.71 8.32 10.23
N ALA A 119 -7.00 7.04 10.54
CA ALA A 119 -7.47 6.11 9.51
C ALA A 119 -8.92 6.43 9.11
N SER A 120 -9.15 6.52 7.79
CA SER A 120 -10.45 6.79 7.19
C SER A 120 -10.60 6.02 5.89
N THR A 121 -11.78 6.05 5.27
CA THR A 121 -12.00 5.43 3.96
C THR A 121 -11.09 6.01 2.88
N SER A 122 -10.81 7.32 2.93
CA SER A 122 -9.91 8.00 2.00
C SER A 122 -8.43 7.93 2.38
N ASN A 123 -8.12 7.52 3.59
CA ASN A 123 -6.75 7.32 4.08
C ASN A 123 -6.71 6.10 5.00
N PRO A 124 -6.83 4.88 4.47
CA PRO A 124 -6.91 3.66 5.28
C PRO A 124 -5.63 3.39 6.07
N SER A 125 -4.48 3.84 5.58
CA SER A 125 -3.18 3.73 6.26
C SER A 125 -2.99 4.75 7.39
N GLY A 126 -3.91 5.70 7.57
CA GLY A 126 -3.89 6.72 8.62
C GLY A 126 -2.77 7.75 8.48
N VAL A 127 -2.58 8.53 9.53
CA VAL A 127 -1.52 9.54 9.60
C VAL A 127 -0.18 8.94 10.01
N ARG A 128 0.88 9.74 9.89
CA ARG A 128 2.25 9.44 10.32
C ARG A 128 2.79 10.63 11.10
N GLU A 129 3.81 10.38 11.91
CA GLU A 129 4.51 11.41 12.68
C GLU A 129 3.56 12.31 13.45
N VAL A 130 3.21 11.89 14.65
CA VAL A 130 2.36 12.66 15.55
C VAL A 130 3.15 13.11 16.78
N THR A 131 2.71 14.22 17.36
CA THR A 131 3.23 14.76 18.60
C THR A 131 2.11 15.05 19.59
N SER A 132 2.47 15.15 20.86
CA SER A 132 1.54 15.50 21.95
C SER A 132 0.26 14.65 21.94
N PRO A 133 0.38 13.30 21.85
CA PRO A 133 -0.79 12.46 21.90
C PRO A 133 -1.49 12.57 23.24
N THR A 134 -2.81 12.65 23.20
CA THR A 134 -3.67 12.59 24.39
C THR A 134 -4.66 11.45 24.19
N VAL A 135 -4.72 10.56 25.16
CA VAL A 135 -5.69 9.45 25.16
C VAL A 135 -6.56 9.59 26.39
N VAL A 136 -7.82 9.77 26.16
CA VAL A 136 -8.80 9.89 27.24
C VAL A 136 -9.92 8.88 27.00
N GLY A 137 -10.51 8.40 28.08
CA GLY A 137 -11.79 7.71 27.97
C GLY A 137 -12.81 8.65 27.34
N LYS A 138 -13.94 8.13 26.83
CA LYS A 138 -14.97 8.96 26.19
C LYS A 138 -15.24 10.19 27.06
N THR A 139 -15.02 11.38 26.50
CA THR A 139 -15.15 12.63 27.21
C THR A 139 -16.58 12.82 27.71
N ALA A 140 -16.71 13.06 29.02
CA ALA A 140 -17.95 13.55 29.58
C ALA A 140 -17.99 15.09 29.40
N SER A 141 -19.04 15.58 28.77
CA SER A 141 -19.33 17.03 28.74
C SER A 141 -19.70 17.52 30.15
N ASN A 142 -19.58 18.83 30.41
CA ASN A 142 -20.21 19.35 31.60
C ASN A 142 -21.72 19.19 31.45
N TRP A 143 -22.41 18.91 32.56
CA TRP A 143 -23.86 18.92 32.56
C TRP A 143 -24.39 20.28 32.10
N ALA A 144 -25.50 20.27 31.36
CA ALA A 144 -26.18 21.46 30.93
C ALA A 144 -27.69 21.34 31.20
N ALA A 145 -28.28 22.44 31.67
CA ALA A 145 -29.70 22.49 31.96
C ALA A 145 -30.54 22.45 30.67
N ASN A 146 -31.75 21.93 30.74
CA ASN A 146 -32.73 21.90 29.65
C ASN A 146 -32.16 21.33 28.32
N THR A 147 -31.34 20.30 28.44
CA THR A 147 -30.61 19.70 27.31
C THR A 147 -31.10 18.28 27.10
N ALA A 148 -31.37 17.92 25.85
CA ALA A 148 -31.74 16.54 25.48
C ALA A 148 -30.50 15.65 25.47
N TYR A 149 -30.59 14.49 26.10
CA TYR A 149 -29.55 13.47 26.17
C TYR A 149 -30.06 12.14 25.68
N ALA A 150 -29.22 11.44 24.90
CA ALA A 150 -29.47 10.09 24.44
C ALA A 150 -28.84 9.06 25.37
N VAL A 151 -29.35 7.79 25.34
CA VAL A 151 -28.73 6.69 26.07
C VAL A 151 -27.28 6.51 25.68
N GLY A 152 -26.38 6.48 26.67
CA GLY A 152 -24.94 6.38 26.48
C GLY A 152 -24.21 7.73 26.49
N ASP A 153 -24.91 8.86 26.46
CA ASP A 153 -24.29 10.17 26.68
C ASP A 153 -23.69 10.25 28.09
N ARG A 154 -22.59 10.97 28.21
CA ARG A 154 -21.85 11.09 29.48
C ARG A 154 -21.69 12.54 29.86
N VAL A 155 -22.01 12.83 31.08
CA VAL A 155 -21.83 14.15 31.70
C VAL A 155 -20.99 14.05 32.97
N LYS A 156 -20.40 15.15 33.35
CA LYS A 156 -19.71 15.34 34.62
C LYS A 156 -20.32 16.56 35.33
N LYS A 157 -20.21 16.55 36.63
CA LYS A 157 -20.55 17.71 37.47
C LYS A 157 -19.80 18.96 36.98
N THR A 158 -20.49 20.08 36.94
CA THR A 158 -19.94 21.35 36.43
C THR A 158 -18.79 21.85 37.27
N SER A 159 -18.77 21.54 38.59
CA SER A 159 -17.72 21.92 39.50
C SER A 159 -17.09 20.69 40.17
N SER A 160 -15.73 20.62 40.17
CA SER A 160 -14.95 19.56 40.83
C SER A 160 -15.43 18.12 40.57
N PRO A 161 -15.44 17.67 39.31
CA PRO A 161 -15.96 16.35 38.95
C PRO A 161 -15.06 15.24 39.52
N THR A 162 -15.62 14.33 40.32
CA THR A 162 -14.95 13.12 40.82
C THR A 162 -15.47 11.85 40.12
N HIS A 163 -16.62 11.95 39.48
CA HIS A 163 -17.31 10.88 38.78
C HIS A 163 -17.83 11.38 37.44
N ILE A 164 -18.15 10.47 36.58
CA ILE A 164 -18.95 10.70 35.37
C ILE A 164 -20.30 10.02 35.54
N HIS A 165 -21.30 10.51 34.77
CA HIS A 165 -22.67 10.00 34.84
C HIS A 165 -23.12 9.68 33.42
N VAL A 166 -23.55 8.43 33.22
CA VAL A 166 -23.97 7.91 31.91
C VAL A 166 -25.48 7.93 31.85
N CYS A 167 -26.03 8.46 30.79
CA CYS A 167 -27.45 8.44 30.49
C CYS A 167 -27.93 6.99 30.25
N THR A 168 -28.79 6.49 31.09
CA THR A 168 -29.43 5.15 30.99
C THR A 168 -30.85 5.23 30.47
N VAL A 169 -31.53 6.35 30.67
CA VAL A 169 -32.85 6.65 30.12
C VAL A 169 -32.76 8.02 29.42
N ALA A 170 -33.00 8.03 28.13
CA ALA A 170 -32.96 9.26 27.32
C ALA A 170 -34.07 10.24 27.75
N GLY A 171 -33.81 11.53 27.67
CA GLY A 171 -34.73 12.57 28.05
C GLY A 171 -34.11 13.96 28.03
N THR A 172 -34.75 14.90 28.72
CA THR A 172 -34.27 16.28 28.86
C THR A 172 -33.96 16.54 30.34
N SER A 173 -32.75 17.09 30.58
CA SER A 173 -32.27 17.45 31.93
C SER A 173 -33.15 18.53 32.59
N ALA A 174 -33.12 18.58 33.92
CA ALA A 174 -33.85 19.61 34.68
C ALA A 174 -33.38 21.02 34.36
N ASN A 175 -34.23 21.99 34.68
CA ASN A 175 -33.96 23.42 34.49
C ASN A 175 -34.42 24.20 35.72
N PRO A 176 -33.59 25.05 36.31
CA PRO A 176 -32.18 25.34 35.98
C PRO A 176 -31.17 24.52 36.80
N THR A 177 -31.61 23.64 37.66
CA THR A 177 -30.82 23.09 38.77
C THR A 177 -30.15 21.78 38.34
N GLU A 178 -28.82 21.74 38.49
CA GLU A 178 -28.01 20.54 38.39
C GLU A 178 -28.41 19.53 39.47
N PRO A 179 -28.56 18.23 39.16
CA PRO A 179 -28.97 17.24 40.14
C PRO A 179 -27.90 17.04 41.22
N THR A 180 -28.32 16.53 42.37
CA THR A 180 -27.34 16.08 43.38
C THR A 180 -26.76 14.77 42.93
N TRP A 181 -25.53 14.81 42.41
CA TRP A 181 -24.84 13.66 41.86
C TRP A 181 -24.46 12.63 42.94
N PRO A 182 -24.81 11.36 42.71
CA PRO A 182 -24.31 10.31 43.59
C PRO A 182 -22.78 10.15 43.47
N SER A 183 -22.17 9.77 44.60
CA SER A 183 -20.73 9.40 44.62
C SER A 183 -20.48 7.90 44.63
N THR A 184 -21.55 7.11 44.78
CA THR A 184 -21.46 5.66 44.76
C THR A 184 -21.54 5.16 43.33
N ILE A 185 -20.61 4.31 42.92
CA ILE A 185 -20.61 3.68 41.60
C ILE A 185 -21.91 2.87 41.42
N ASP A 186 -22.44 2.88 40.17
CA ASP A 186 -23.69 2.29 39.76
C ASP A 186 -24.95 2.89 40.39
N ALA A 187 -24.82 3.86 41.34
CA ALA A 187 -25.99 4.59 41.83
C ALA A 187 -26.59 5.43 40.69
N THR A 188 -27.94 5.52 40.70
CA THR A 188 -28.69 6.28 39.71
C THR A 188 -29.30 7.54 40.30
N VAL A 189 -29.47 8.57 39.45
CA VAL A 189 -30.20 9.79 39.79
C VAL A 189 -31.09 10.20 38.62
N VAL A 190 -32.29 10.65 38.93
CA VAL A 190 -33.23 11.23 37.96
C VAL A 190 -32.99 12.74 37.86
N ASP A 191 -32.95 13.26 36.64
CA ASP A 191 -32.67 14.65 36.33
C ASP A 191 -33.63 15.10 35.20
N GLY A 192 -34.71 15.76 35.57
CA GLY A 192 -35.79 16.01 34.61
C GLY A 192 -36.43 14.69 34.15
N THR A 193 -36.31 14.35 32.90
CA THR A 193 -36.76 13.08 32.32
C THR A 193 -35.61 12.12 32.01
N VAL A 194 -34.37 12.53 32.28
CA VAL A 194 -33.15 11.72 32.08
C VAL A 194 -32.89 10.89 33.35
N THR A 195 -32.39 9.69 33.20
CA THR A 195 -31.80 8.92 34.31
C THR A 195 -30.33 8.71 34.06
N TRP A 196 -29.53 9.07 35.06
CA TRP A 196 -28.08 8.94 35.04
C TRP A 196 -27.62 7.81 35.93
N ARG A 197 -26.55 7.10 35.54
CA ARG A 197 -25.84 6.12 36.35
C ARG A 197 -24.41 6.59 36.60
N THR A 198 -23.94 6.50 37.81
CA THR A 198 -22.61 6.96 38.22
C THR A 198 -21.53 5.95 37.80
N GLU A 199 -20.49 6.44 37.17
CA GLU A 199 -19.27 5.70 36.81
C GLU A 199 -18.02 6.39 37.40
N THR A 200 -16.93 5.62 37.53
CA THR A 200 -15.65 6.17 37.99
C THR A 200 -15.02 7.05 36.91
N LEU A 201 -14.57 8.25 37.29
CA LEU A 201 -13.71 9.06 36.44
C LEU A 201 -12.30 8.47 36.48
N ILE A 202 -11.86 7.90 35.38
CA ILE A 202 -10.51 7.33 35.23
C ILE A 202 -9.72 8.16 34.22
N THR A 203 -8.54 8.61 34.61
CA THR A 203 -7.55 9.17 33.69
C THR A 203 -6.69 8.04 33.16
N LEU A 204 -6.65 7.88 31.84
CA LEU A 204 -5.79 6.90 31.19
C LEU A 204 -4.34 7.38 31.26
N VAL A 205 -3.43 6.47 31.55
CA VAL A 205 -2.02 6.76 31.78
C VAL A 205 -1.17 6.01 30.76
N GLU A 206 -0.27 6.73 30.09
CA GLU A 206 0.72 6.13 29.20
C GLU A 206 1.59 5.14 29.98
N ASP A 207 2.04 4.08 29.32
CA ASP A 207 2.77 2.94 29.88
C ASP A 207 2.01 2.10 30.93
N THR A 208 0.77 2.47 31.25
CA THR A 208 -0.11 1.69 32.13
C THR A 208 -1.35 1.20 31.38
N ASP A 209 -2.02 2.08 30.68
CA ASP A 209 -3.22 1.77 29.91
C ASP A 209 -2.92 1.66 28.39
N TYR A 210 -1.97 2.45 27.90
CA TYR A 210 -1.61 2.48 26.49
C TYR A 210 -0.14 2.88 26.29
N SER A 211 0.38 2.59 25.10
CA SER A 211 1.63 3.20 24.62
C SER A 211 1.43 3.76 23.21
N VAL A 212 2.26 4.71 22.82
CA VAL A 212 2.15 5.41 21.52
C VAL A 212 3.42 5.24 20.71
N ASP A 213 3.26 4.77 19.47
CA ASP A 213 4.29 4.83 18.44
C ASP A 213 4.09 6.14 17.67
N LEU A 214 4.91 7.13 17.94
CA LEU A 214 4.78 8.48 17.39
C LEU A 214 5.05 8.53 15.90
N ASP A 215 6.02 7.76 15.39
CA ASP A 215 6.41 7.74 13.99
C ASP A 215 5.34 7.09 13.11
N LEU A 216 4.81 5.96 13.56
CA LEU A 216 3.74 5.26 12.87
C LEU A 216 2.35 5.78 13.22
N ALA A 217 2.24 6.69 14.20
CA ALA A 217 0.98 7.24 14.71
C ALA A 217 0.00 6.14 15.12
N ARG A 218 0.45 5.19 15.94
CA ARG A 218 -0.36 4.09 16.45
C ARG A 218 -0.41 4.08 17.97
N VAL A 219 -1.57 3.78 18.50
CA VAL A 219 -1.76 3.55 19.94
C VAL A 219 -1.94 2.07 20.18
N TYR A 220 -1.16 1.51 21.08
CA TYR A 220 -1.30 0.16 21.58
C TYR A 220 -2.02 0.18 22.91
N VAL A 221 -3.12 -0.53 23.01
CA VAL A 221 -3.89 -0.70 24.26
C VAL A 221 -3.29 -1.86 25.03
N LEU A 222 -2.74 -1.59 26.20
CA LEU A 222 -2.04 -2.59 27.00
C LEU A 222 -3.00 -3.67 27.53
N PRO A 223 -2.52 -4.91 27.75
CA PRO A 223 -3.36 -6.01 28.25
C PRO A 223 -4.01 -5.74 29.60
N GLY A 224 -3.39 -4.88 30.44
CA GLY A 224 -3.89 -4.48 31.76
C GLY A 224 -4.70 -3.18 31.76
N ALA A 225 -4.99 -2.58 30.60
CA ALA A 225 -5.65 -1.30 30.51
C ALA A 225 -7.07 -1.30 31.10
N ARG A 226 -7.46 -0.18 31.68
CA ARG A 226 -8.74 -0.01 32.38
C ARG A 226 -9.89 0.28 31.43
N LEU A 227 -10.26 -0.69 30.58
CA LEU A 227 -11.33 -0.53 29.58
C LEU A 227 -12.72 -0.38 30.18
N SER A 228 -12.99 -1.06 31.30
CA SER A 228 -14.33 -1.17 31.89
C SER A 228 -14.95 0.17 32.28
N ALA A 229 -14.09 1.16 32.64
CA ALA A 229 -14.57 2.48 33.05
C ALA A 229 -15.29 3.27 31.95
N TYR A 230 -15.03 2.95 30.66
CA TYR A 230 -15.55 3.70 29.53
C TYR A 230 -16.19 2.80 28.46
N GLY A 231 -16.47 1.54 28.77
CA GLY A 231 -17.04 0.58 27.84
C GLY A 231 -16.18 0.41 26.58
N GLY A 232 -14.87 0.59 26.70
CA GLY A 232 -13.93 0.50 25.55
C GLY A 232 -14.02 1.67 24.57
N GLN A 233 -14.72 2.75 24.89
CA GLN A 233 -14.78 3.96 24.05
C GLN A 233 -13.68 4.93 24.47
N TRP A 234 -12.67 5.10 23.62
CA TRP A 234 -11.58 6.02 23.85
C TRP A 234 -11.57 7.15 22.83
N THR A 235 -11.10 8.32 23.27
CA THR A 235 -10.96 9.52 22.45
C THR A 235 -9.48 9.88 22.36
N PHE A 236 -9.02 10.07 21.16
CA PHE A 236 -7.63 10.40 20.85
C PHE A 236 -7.54 11.84 20.37
N GLY A 237 -6.57 12.57 20.91
CA GLY A 237 -6.14 13.87 20.45
C GLY A 237 -4.65 13.80 20.12
N TYR A 238 -4.20 14.49 19.08
CA TYR A 238 -2.80 14.54 18.65
C TYR A 238 -2.55 15.69 17.69
N THR A 239 -1.29 16.07 17.53
CA THR A 239 -0.89 16.98 16.46
C THR A 239 -0.14 16.19 15.41
N LYS A 240 -0.63 16.16 14.20
CA LYS A 240 0.04 15.52 13.05
C LYS A 240 1.08 16.48 12.46
N ALA A 241 2.26 15.96 12.12
CA ALA A 241 3.29 16.70 11.40
C ALA A 241 2.93 16.86 9.90
N ALA A 242 3.60 17.78 9.22
CA ALA A 242 3.59 17.83 7.76
C ALA A 242 4.54 16.75 7.23
N VAL A 243 4.01 15.76 6.49
CA VAL A 243 4.76 14.63 5.95
C VAL A 243 4.38 14.41 4.51
N THR A 244 5.40 14.16 3.69
CA THR A 244 5.21 13.72 2.30
C THR A 244 5.78 12.32 2.17
N ARG A 245 4.97 11.39 1.68
CA ARG A 245 5.35 9.98 1.54
C ARG A 245 4.89 9.42 0.20
N ASP A 246 5.68 8.52 -0.32
CA ASP A 246 5.31 7.77 -1.51
C ASP A 246 4.28 6.70 -1.17
N ILE A 247 3.34 6.48 -2.08
CA ILE A 247 2.27 5.51 -1.92
C ILE A 247 2.05 4.78 -3.24
N VAL A 248 1.82 3.49 -3.16
CA VAL A 248 1.41 2.66 -4.30
C VAL A 248 0.08 2.02 -3.94
N GLU A 249 -0.98 2.41 -4.65
CA GLU A 249 -2.33 1.93 -4.40
C GLU A 249 -2.76 0.99 -5.52
N THR A 250 -2.97 -0.28 -5.18
CA THR A 250 -3.54 -1.26 -6.11
C THR A 250 -5.02 -0.96 -6.36
N GLY A 251 -5.50 -1.26 -7.57
CA GLY A 251 -6.90 -1.04 -7.94
C GLY A 251 -7.10 -0.06 -9.10
N SER A 252 -6.09 0.73 -9.47
CA SER A 252 -6.04 1.42 -10.75
C SER A 252 -5.26 0.55 -11.73
N LEU A 253 -5.91 0.09 -12.80
CA LEU A 253 -5.24 -0.62 -13.88
C LEU A 253 -4.24 0.33 -14.53
N VAL A 254 -2.96 0.17 -14.21
CA VAL A 254 -1.87 0.80 -14.95
C VAL A 254 -1.42 -0.22 -16.00
N THR A 255 -1.51 0.15 -17.25
CA THR A 255 -0.99 -0.64 -18.37
C THR A 255 0.53 -0.72 -18.21
N SER A 256 1.05 -1.92 -17.98
CA SER A 256 2.49 -2.16 -17.92
C SER A 256 3.09 -2.32 -19.32
N SER A 257 2.53 -1.62 -20.32
CA SER A 257 3.00 -1.63 -21.70
C SER A 257 3.86 -0.42 -21.99
N GLY A 258 4.90 -0.62 -22.82
CA GLY A 258 5.83 0.44 -23.16
C GLY A 258 6.90 -0.02 -24.14
N ALA A 259 7.86 0.84 -24.45
CA ALA A 259 9.07 0.43 -25.17
C ALA A 259 10.18 0.06 -24.17
N LEU A 260 10.98 -0.94 -24.52
CA LEU A 260 12.10 -1.39 -23.69
C LEU A 260 13.41 -1.28 -24.46
N ARG A 261 14.41 -0.67 -23.84
CA ARG A 261 15.75 -0.59 -24.40
C ARG A 261 16.78 -1.24 -23.46
N PHE A 262 17.52 -2.18 -23.99
CA PHE A 262 18.71 -2.71 -23.35
C PHE A 262 19.94 -2.09 -24.02
N VAL A 263 20.73 -1.35 -23.26
CA VAL A 263 21.99 -0.75 -23.69
C VAL A 263 23.13 -1.63 -23.23
N ALA A 264 23.80 -2.27 -24.15
CA ALA A 264 24.81 -3.26 -23.88
C ALA A 264 26.16 -2.61 -23.44
N TYR A 265 26.70 -3.09 -22.34
CA TYR A 265 28.07 -2.80 -21.87
C TYR A 265 28.77 -4.14 -21.58
N PRO A 266 29.14 -4.89 -22.61
CA PRO A 266 29.68 -6.22 -22.40
C PRO A 266 31.09 -6.15 -21.80
N GLY A 267 31.39 -7.08 -20.87
CA GLY A 267 32.76 -7.26 -20.37
C GLY A 267 33.71 -7.78 -21.45
N LYS A 268 33.17 -8.41 -22.50
CA LYS A 268 33.90 -8.87 -23.68
C LYS A 268 32.95 -9.02 -24.87
N GLY A 269 33.39 -8.64 -26.05
CA GLY A 269 32.61 -8.74 -27.28
C GLY A 269 32.09 -7.41 -27.78
N THR A 270 31.45 -7.40 -28.95
CA THR A 270 30.87 -6.20 -29.55
C THR A 270 29.55 -5.86 -28.86
N PRO A 271 29.33 -4.60 -28.44
CA PRO A 271 28.07 -4.17 -27.89
C PRO A 271 26.94 -4.39 -28.91
N ARG A 272 25.84 -4.96 -28.43
CA ARG A 272 24.60 -5.13 -29.20
C ARG A 272 23.44 -4.67 -28.34
N ASP A 273 22.87 -3.55 -28.71
CA ASP A 273 21.72 -2.99 -28.04
C ASP A 273 20.47 -3.70 -28.51
N LEU A 274 19.47 -3.81 -27.62
CA LEU A 274 18.18 -4.38 -27.99
C LEU A 274 17.10 -3.33 -27.75
N TYR A 275 16.20 -3.21 -28.70
CA TYR A 275 15.03 -2.37 -28.61
C TYR A 275 13.77 -3.21 -28.85
N GLY A 276 12.83 -3.16 -27.93
CA GLY A 276 11.49 -3.70 -28.07
C GLY A 276 10.50 -2.55 -28.19
N SER A 277 9.80 -2.46 -29.31
CA SER A 277 8.93 -1.33 -29.62
C SER A 277 7.61 -1.35 -28.82
N ASN A 278 7.11 -2.53 -28.48
CA ASN A 278 5.91 -2.71 -27.68
C ASN A 278 6.10 -3.92 -26.76
N VAL A 279 6.42 -3.63 -25.51
CA VAL A 279 6.71 -4.65 -24.49
C VAL A 279 5.70 -4.54 -23.37
N THR A 280 5.04 -5.63 -23.07
CA THR A 280 4.19 -5.74 -21.89
C THR A 280 4.97 -6.41 -20.78
N LEU A 281 5.05 -5.74 -19.63
CA LEU A 281 5.60 -6.30 -18.40
C LEU A 281 4.46 -6.89 -17.58
N SER A 282 4.60 -8.16 -17.22
CA SER A 282 3.68 -8.84 -16.32
C SER A 282 4.44 -9.26 -15.06
N PRO A 283 3.94 -8.97 -13.86
CA PRO A 283 4.56 -9.43 -12.62
C PRO A 283 4.73 -10.94 -12.64
N SER A 284 5.87 -11.42 -12.15
CA SER A 284 6.20 -12.84 -12.10
C SER A 284 6.87 -13.15 -10.77
N GLY A 285 6.32 -14.13 -10.03
CA GLY A 285 6.83 -14.51 -8.71
C GLY A 285 6.37 -13.60 -7.57
N ASP A 286 7.10 -13.68 -6.47
CA ASP A 286 6.72 -13.09 -5.19
C ASP A 286 7.53 -11.80 -4.89
N LEU A 287 6.89 -10.82 -4.27
CA LEU A 287 7.56 -9.71 -3.61
C LEU A 287 7.94 -10.13 -2.18
N ILE A 288 9.20 -10.39 -1.95
CA ILE A 288 9.70 -10.78 -0.62
C ILE A 288 9.86 -9.52 0.24
N LEU A 289 8.96 -9.34 1.20
CA LEU A 289 9.01 -8.24 2.18
C LEU A 289 9.65 -8.64 3.51
N LYS A 290 9.75 -9.95 3.78
CA LYS A 290 10.38 -10.51 4.98
C LYS A 290 11.00 -11.86 4.64
N ALA A 291 12.26 -12.07 4.99
CA ALA A 291 12.95 -13.33 4.85
C ALA A 291 13.76 -13.60 6.13
N ASP A 292 13.94 -14.90 6.47
CA ASP A 292 14.75 -15.31 7.61
C ASP A 292 16.24 -15.17 7.31
N ASP A 293 16.64 -15.51 6.08
CA ASP A 293 18.01 -15.32 5.61
C ASP A 293 18.19 -13.95 4.92
N PRO A 294 19.31 -13.24 5.11
CA PRO A 294 19.59 -12.00 4.43
C PRO A 294 19.62 -12.21 2.91
N THR A 295 18.64 -11.66 2.23
CA THR A 295 18.56 -11.66 0.77
C THR A 295 18.09 -10.31 0.26
N TYR A 296 18.45 -9.97 -0.98
CA TYR A 296 17.91 -8.78 -1.61
C TYR A 296 16.51 -9.06 -2.16
N ALA A 297 15.57 -8.17 -1.88
CA ALA A 297 14.28 -8.23 -2.54
C ALA A 297 14.45 -7.99 -4.04
N GLU A 298 13.73 -8.76 -4.84
CA GLU A 298 13.76 -8.69 -6.30
C GLU A 298 12.34 -8.59 -6.83
N LEU A 299 12.16 -7.79 -7.89
CA LEU A 299 10.94 -7.73 -8.69
C LEU A 299 11.20 -8.48 -9.98
N SER A 300 10.45 -9.54 -10.22
CA SER A 300 10.54 -10.33 -11.44
C SER A 300 9.38 -10.03 -12.37
N PHE A 301 9.66 -9.94 -13.67
CA PHE A 301 8.68 -9.69 -14.70
C PHE A 301 8.83 -10.69 -15.84
N ASP A 302 7.71 -11.20 -16.31
CA ASP A 302 7.63 -11.84 -17.61
C ASP A 302 7.34 -10.76 -18.67
N LEU A 303 8.05 -10.85 -19.78
CA LEU A 303 7.98 -9.91 -20.88
C LEU A 303 7.29 -10.56 -22.08
N SER A 304 6.44 -9.80 -22.73
CA SER A 304 5.87 -10.15 -24.04
C SER A 304 6.22 -9.03 -25.02
N PHE A 305 6.82 -9.39 -26.16
CA PHE A 305 7.23 -8.44 -27.20
C PHE A 305 6.25 -8.52 -28.37
N GLY A 306 5.48 -7.45 -28.53
CA GLY A 306 4.55 -7.23 -29.61
C GLY A 306 5.09 -6.31 -30.69
N VAL A 307 4.41 -6.29 -31.82
CA VAL A 307 4.65 -5.32 -32.89
C VAL A 307 4.26 -3.93 -32.39
N GLY A 308 5.10 -2.95 -32.62
CA GLY A 308 4.86 -1.57 -32.22
C GLY A 308 3.78 -0.87 -33.07
N ASN A 309 3.44 0.34 -32.66
CA ASN A 309 2.60 1.23 -33.43
C ASN A 309 3.27 1.46 -34.81
N ASN A 310 2.49 1.63 -35.85
CA ASN A 310 2.97 1.77 -37.24
C ASN A 310 3.73 0.53 -37.80
N GLN A 311 3.45 -0.67 -37.30
CA GLN A 311 4.07 -1.92 -37.72
C GLN A 311 5.60 -1.99 -37.48
N GLU A 312 6.08 -1.29 -36.47
CA GLU A 312 7.48 -1.39 -36.05
C GLU A 312 7.82 -2.82 -35.62
N PRO A 313 9.02 -3.32 -35.96
CA PRO A 313 9.46 -4.65 -35.56
C PRO A 313 9.36 -4.85 -34.04
N ALA A 314 8.86 -6.00 -33.59
CA ALA A 314 8.73 -6.32 -32.16
C ALA A 314 10.07 -6.27 -31.42
N LEU A 315 11.17 -6.65 -32.10
CA LEU A 315 12.52 -6.62 -31.56
C LEU A 315 13.50 -6.15 -32.63
N ILE A 316 14.39 -5.23 -32.27
CA ILE A 316 15.52 -4.78 -33.07
C ILE A 316 16.78 -5.02 -32.25
N ILE A 317 17.78 -5.66 -32.83
CA ILE A 317 19.12 -5.78 -32.26
C ILE A 317 20.08 -4.98 -33.12
N ASP A 318 20.67 -3.95 -32.56
CA ASP A 318 21.56 -3.04 -33.25
C ASP A 318 22.98 -3.08 -32.64
N GLY A 319 23.98 -3.08 -33.52
CA GLY A 319 25.37 -3.04 -33.11
C GLY A 319 25.89 -1.60 -33.12
N ARG A 320 26.55 -1.20 -32.03
CA ARG A 320 27.26 0.07 -31.99
C ARG A 320 28.59 -0.07 -32.69
N ALA A 321 29.04 0.98 -33.41
CA ALA A 321 30.40 1.06 -33.92
C ALA A 321 31.40 0.94 -32.76
N ALA A 322 32.46 0.18 -32.97
CA ALA A 322 33.51 -0.04 -31.97
C ALA A 322 34.37 1.23 -31.80
#